data_715e6f25855dd104737ff58ada2f8b8d
#
_entry.id   715e6f25855dd104737ff58ada2f8b8d
#
_cell.length_a   1.000
_cell.length_b   1.000
_cell.length_c   1.000
_cell.angle_alpha   90.00
_cell.angle_beta   90.00
_cell.angle_gamma   90.00
#
_symmetry.space_group_name_H-M   'P 1'
#
loop_
_entity.id
_entity.type
_entity.pdbx_description
1 polymer ?
#
loop_
_entity_poly.entity_id
_entity_poly.type
_entity_poly.pdbx_seq_one_letter_code
_entity_poly.pdbx_strand_id
1 'polypeptide(L)'
;EDSVRLLGFRSDMERLMQGMDFFLLPSYFEGLPTVAVEAQASGLPCLMSDTITREAKITENCWFLSLKDHPDKWSDFVLEHRNGDREKISWVGNKEQYSMEKLKEQQRMLLE
;
A
#
# COMPACT_ATOMS: atom_id res chain seq x y z
N GLU A 1 -22.61 -6.63 6.75
CA GLU A 1 -21.94 -7.43 7.75
C GLU A 1 -21.06 -6.59 8.67
N ASP A 2 -20.96 -7.04 9.91
CA ASP A 2 -20.20 -6.31 10.93
C ASP A 2 -18.70 -6.29 10.65
N SER A 3 -18.20 -7.23 9.87
CA SER A 3 -16.77 -7.37 9.58
C SER A 3 -16.30 -6.56 8.37
N VAL A 4 -17.21 -6.00 7.59
CA VAL A 4 -16.88 -5.19 6.40
C VAL A 4 -17.63 -3.87 6.46
N ARG A 5 -16.92 -2.77 6.27
CA ARG A 5 -17.51 -1.43 6.26
C ARG A 5 -17.04 -0.67 5.01
N LEU A 6 -18.00 -0.09 4.31
CA LEU A 6 -17.71 0.80 3.17
C LEU A 6 -17.74 2.23 3.70
N LEU A 7 -16.55 2.83 3.79
CA LEU A 7 -16.40 4.15 4.41
C LEU A 7 -16.68 5.30 3.46
N GLY A 8 -16.74 5.02 2.16
CA GLY A 8 -16.92 6.05 1.15
C GLY A 8 -15.72 6.98 1.05
N PHE A 9 -15.94 8.17 0.52
CA PHE A 9 -14.88 9.17 0.36
C PHE A 9 -14.53 9.78 1.71
N ARG A 10 -13.24 9.79 2.05
CA ARG A 10 -12.76 10.35 3.30
C ARG A 10 -11.53 11.22 3.09
N SER A 11 -11.45 12.29 3.87
CA SER A 11 -10.31 13.21 3.85
C SER A 11 -9.27 12.91 4.94
N ASP A 12 -9.57 11.95 5.84
CA ASP A 12 -8.71 11.63 6.98
C ASP A 12 -7.97 10.29 6.81
N MET A 13 -7.53 9.99 5.60
CA MET A 13 -6.87 8.71 5.30
C MET A 13 -5.63 8.46 6.15
N GLU A 14 -4.86 9.49 6.48
CA GLU A 14 -3.67 9.33 7.31
C GLU A 14 -4.01 8.79 8.70
N ARG A 15 -5.10 9.30 9.30
CA ARG A 15 -5.56 8.83 10.59
C ARG A 15 -6.10 7.41 10.50
N LEU A 16 -6.85 7.14 9.43
CA LEU A 16 -7.44 5.83 9.20
C LEU A 16 -6.35 4.77 9.07
N MET A 17 -5.30 5.06 8.32
CA MET A 17 -4.18 4.14 8.12
C MET A 17 -3.43 3.81 9.40
N GLN A 18 -3.42 4.71 10.37
CA GLN A 18 -2.80 4.44 11.67
C GLN A 18 -3.55 3.38 12.47
N GLY A 19 -4.84 3.24 12.23
CA GLY A 19 -5.67 2.22 12.87
C GLY A 19 -5.76 0.90 12.11
N MET A 20 -5.14 0.81 10.95
CA MET A 20 -5.15 -0.39 10.12
C MET A 20 -3.98 -1.31 10.45
N ASP A 21 -4.14 -2.60 10.16
CA ASP A 21 -3.08 -3.61 10.34
C ASP A 21 -2.41 -4.01 9.04
N PHE A 22 -3.10 -3.84 7.93
CA PHE A 22 -2.61 -4.26 6.62
C PHE A 22 -3.33 -3.52 5.50
N PHE A 23 -2.63 -3.24 4.42
CA PHE A 23 -3.20 -2.59 3.24
C PHE A 23 -3.18 -3.53 2.04
N LEU A 24 -4.34 -3.70 1.40
CA LEU A 24 -4.50 -4.54 0.22
C LEU A 24 -4.89 -3.70 -0.99
N LEU A 25 -4.24 -3.94 -2.12
CA LEU A 25 -4.60 -3.28 -3.38
C LEU A 25 -4.63 -4.30 -4.53
N PRO A 26 -5.70 -5.12 -4.61
CA PRO A 26 -5.87 -6.10 -5.69
C PRO A 26 -6.47 -5.42 -6.93
N SER A 27 -5.65 -4.70 -7.68
CA SER A 27 -6.11 -3.83 -8.75
C SER A 27 -5.34 -4.08 -10.06
N TYR A 28 -6.00 -3.84 -11.20
CA TYR A 28 -5.35 -3.84 -12.51
C TYR A 28 -4.70 -2.50 -12.83
N PHE A 29 -4.71 -1.57 -11.89
CA PHE A 29 -4.14 -0.24 -12.09
C PHE A 29 -2.62 -0.32 -12.31
N GLU A 30 -2.14 0.30 -13.40
CA GLU A 30 -0.72 0.27 -13.78
C GLU A 30 0.07 1.52 -13.40
N GLY A 31 -0.59 2.61 -13.01
CA GLY A 31 0.07 3.83 -12.59
C GLY A 31 0.64 3.73 -11.16
N LEU A 32 1.24 4.81 -10.68
CA LEU A 32 1.77 4.87 -9.33
C LEU A 32 0.65 5.18 -8.33
N PRO A 33 0.19 4.21 -7.53
CA PRO A 33 -0.93 4.44 -6.61
C PRO A 33 -0.47 5.21 -5.36
N THR A 34 -0.85 6.47 -5.26
CA THR A 34 -0.49 7.32 -4.12
C THR A 34 -0.93 6.71 -2.80
N VAL A 35 -2.12 6.09 -2.77
CA VAL A 35 -2.66 5.49 -1.54
C VAL A 35 -1.75 4.37 -1.03
N ALA A 36 -1.16 3.57 -1.91
CA ALA A 36 -0.24 2.51 -1.51
C ALA A 36 1.07 3.08 -0.95
N VAL A 37 1.54 4.17 -1.53
CA VAL A 37 2.72 4.87 -1.05
C VAL A 37 2.46 5.48 0.33
N GLU A 38 1.30 6.09 0.52
CA GLU A 38 0.89 6.65 1.82
C GLU A 38 0.79 5.57 2.89
N ALA A 39 0.24 4.41 2.54
CA ALA A 39 0.12 3.29 3.47
C ALA A 39 1.51 2.81 3.93
N GLN A 40 2.45 2.67 3.00
CA GLN A 40 3.82 2.27 3.33
C GLN A 40 4.51 3.30 4.20
N ALA A 41 4.33 4.58 3.91
CA ALA A 41 4.91 5.66 4.71
C ALA A 41 4.36 5.68 6.14
N SER A 42 3.14 5.17 6.34
CA SER A 42 2.54 5.01 7.67
C SER A 42 3.05 3.78 8.42
N GLY A 43 3.89 2.98 7.79
CA GLY A 43 4.40 1.74 8.37
C GLY A 43 3.51 0.51 8.16
N LEU A 44 2.46 0.64 7.34
CA LEU A 44 1.59 -0.50 7.05
C LEU A 44 2.28 -1.52 6.13
N PRO A 45 2.19 -2.81 6.44
CA PRO A 45 2.51 -3.81 5.44
C PRO A 45 1.49 -3.76 4.31
N CYS A 46 1.95 -3.87 3.08
CA CYS A 46 1.13 -3.71 1.88
C CYS A 46 1.27 -4.90 0.96
N LEU A 47 0.14 -5.37 0.42
CA LEU A 47 0.12 -6.41 -0.59
C LEU A 47 -0.64 -5.89 -1.79
N MET A 48 0.02 -5.86 -2.93
CA MET A 48 -0.54 -5.34 -4.17
C MET A 48 -0.54 -6.41 -5.26
N SER A 49 -1.39 -6.23 -6.26
CA SER A 49 -1.35 -7.08 -7.43
C SER A 49 -0.08 -6.82 -8.25
N ASP A 50 0.43 -7.84 -8.91
CA ASP A 50 1.66 -7.76 -9.71
C ASP A 50 1.50 -6.96 -11.01
N THR A 51 0.28 -6.51 -11.30
CA THR A 51 -0.01 -5.59 -12.41
C THR A 51 0.35 -4.15 -12.09
N ILE A 52 0.59 -3.85 -10.80
CA ILE A 52 0.99 -2.51 -10.36
C ILE A 52 2.50 -2.37 -10.52
N THR A 53 2.95 -1.18 -10.92
CA THR A 53 4.37 -0.92 -11.11
C THR A 53 5.18 -1.19 -9.85
N ARG A 54 6.35 -1.80 -10.01
CA ARG A 54 7.28 -2.05 -8.89
C ARG A 54 7.79 -0.77 -8.24
N GLU A 55 7.70 0.34 -8.94
CA GLU A 55 8.05 1.65 -8.38
C GLU A 55 7.19 2.03 -7.19
N ALA A 56 6.01 1.43 -7.05
CA ALA A 56 5.13 1.64 -5.91
C ALA A 56 5.70 1.08 -4.61
N LYS A 57 6.66 0.15 -4.68
CA LYS A 57 7.30 -0.39 -3.48
C LYS A 57 8.37 0.58 -2.98
N ILE A 58 8.10 1.20 -1.82
CA ILE A 58 9.04 2.13 -1.19
C ILE A 58 9.56 1.62 0.16
N THR A 59 8.96 0.56 0.70
CA THR A 59 9.43 -0.09 1.92
C THR A 59 9.59 -1.59 1.68
N GLU A 60 10.36 -2.25 2.56
CA GLU A 60 10.55 -3.70 2.45
C GLU A 60 9.27 -4.48 2.77
N ASN A 61 8.33 -3.89 3.51
CA ASN A 61 7.05 -4.51 3.86
C ASN A 61 5.98 -4.27 2.79
N CYS A 62 6.36 -4.40 1.54
CA CYS A 62 5.46 -4.29 0.41
C CYS A 62 5.72 -5.45 -0.54
N TRP A 63 4.67 -6.21 -0.86
CA TRP A 63 4.76 -7.42 -1.67
C TRP A 63 3.76 -7.39 -2.80
N PHE A 64 3.97 -8.27 -3.76
CA PHE A 64 3.12 -8.39 -4.96
C PHE A 64 2.67 -9.84 -5.13
N LEU A 65 1.39 -10.03 -5.43
CA LEU A 65 0.83 -11.35 -5.79
C LEU A 65 0.01 -11.22 -7.07
N SER A 66 -0.14 -12.33 -7.78
CA SER A 66 -0.94 -12.36 -8.99
C SER A 66 -2.42 -12.32 -8.67
N LEU A 67 -3.19 -11.57 -9.45
CA LEU A 67 -4.65 -11.60 -9.38
C LEU A 67 -5.23 -12.93 -9.83
N LYS A 68 -4.43 -13.75 -10.50
CA LYS A 68 -4.82 -15.11 -10.91
C LYS A 68 -4.68 -16.12 -9.79
N ASP A 69 -3.95 -15.76 -8.72
CA ASP A 69 -3.82 -16.62 -7.56
C ASP A 69 -5.14 -16.72 -6.81
N HIS A 70 -5.39 -17.88 -6.20
CA HIS A 70 -6.58 -18.08 -5.40
C HIS A 70 -6.66 -17.06 -4.25
N PRO A 71 -7.86 -16.53 -3.92
CA PRO A 71 -8.00 -15.61 -2.80
C PRO A 71 -7.43 -16.10 -1.47
N ASP A 72 -7.41 -17.41 -1.24
CA ASP A 72 -6.83 -18.00 -0.03
C ASP A 72 -5.33 -17.72 0.08
N LYS A 73 -4.63 -17.66 -1.04
CA LYS A 73 -3.20 -17.32 -1.04
C LYS A 73 -2.98 -15.89 -0.54
N TRP A 74 -3.87 -14.98 -0.94
CA TRP A 74 -3.83 -13.60 -0.48
C TRP A 74 -4.12 -13.50 1.02
N SER A 75 -5.18 -14.19 1.49
CA SER A 75 -5.52 -14.18 2.92
C SER A 75 -4.45 -14.80 3.79
N ASP A 76 -3.85 -15.91 3.37
CA ASP A 76 -2.77 -16.57 4.12
C ASP A 76 -1.56 -15.65 4.22
N PHE A 77 -1.24 -14.93 3.14
CA PHE A 77 -0.13 -13.99 3.13
C PHE A 77 -0.36 -12.86 4.14
N VAL A 78 -1.56 -12.30 4.17
CA VAL A 78 -1.91 -11.24 5.13
C VAL A 78 -1.76 -11.74 6.57
N LEU A 79 -2.28 -12.92 6.86
CA LEU A 79 -2.21 -13.50 8.20
C LEU A 79 -0.77 -13.75 8.67
N GLU A 80 0.12 -14.08 7.75
CA GLU A 80 1.53 -14.30 8.06
C GLU A 80 2.31 -13.01 8.31
N HIS A 81 1.90 -11.90 7.68
CA HIS A 81 2.69 -10.67 7.66
C HIS A 81 2.08 -9.49 8.41
N ARG A 82 0.87 -9.63 8.97
CA ARG A 82 0.16 -8.52 9.60
C ARG A 82 0.74 -8.01 10.92
N ASN A 83 1.61 -8.78 11.55
CA ASN A 83 2.16 -8.48 12.88
C ASN A 83 3.54 -7.83 12.84
N GLY A 84 3.89 -7.16 11.75
CA GLY A 84 5.17 -6.47 11.65
C GLY A 84 5.25 -5.24 12.55
N ASP A 85 6.48 -4.84 12.89
CA ASP A 85 6.72 -3.66 13.71
C ASP A 85 6.58 -2.40 12.85
N ARG A 86 5.52 -1.65 13.08
CA ARG A 86 5.21 -0.43 12.32
C ARG A 86 6.15 0.72 12.61
N GLU A 87 6.83 0.70 13.74
CA GLU A 87 7.78 1.74 14.10
C GLU A 87 9.09 1.62 13.33
N LYS A 88 9.38 0.43 12.84
CA LYS A 88 10.59 0.16 12.06
C LYS A 88 10.28 0.10 10.58
N ILE A 89 10.35 1.24 9.93
CA ILE A 89 10.13 1.32 8.48
C ILE A 89 11.46 1.09 7.78
N SER A 90 11.52 0.02 6.98
CA SER A 90 12.71 -0.29 6.18
C SER A 90 12.49 0.21 4.75
N TRP A 91 13.11 1.31 4.42
CA TRP A 91 12.94 1.96 3.12
C TRP A 91 13.75 1.26 2.03
N VAL A 92 13.18 1.20 0.85
CA VAL A 92 13.89 0.74 -0.35
C VAL A 92 14.55 1.97 -0.96
N GLY A 93 15.88 1.99 -0.97
CA GLY A 93 16.64 3.12 -1.49
C GLY A 93 16.71 4.31 -0.53
N ASN A 94 16.82 5.50 -1.09
CA ASN A 94 16.97 6.71 -0.30
C ASN A 94 15.61 7.27 0.13
N LYS A 95 15.41 7.43 1.43
CA LYS A 95 14.18 7.96 2.01
C LYS A 95 13.75 9.29 1.40
N GLU A 96 14.70 10.16 1.08
CA GLU A 96 14.40 11.48 0.52
C GLU A 96 13.72 11.41 -0.84
N GLN A 97 13.91 10.31 -1.59
CA GLN A 97 13.26 10.09 -2.87
C GLN A 97 11.75 9.87 -2.73
N TYR A 98 11.30 9.54 -1.53
CA TYR A 98 9.92 9.14 -1.27
C TYR A 98 9.17 10.15 -0.41
N SER A 99 9.58 11.42 -0.44
CA SER A 99 8.78 12.45 0.24
C SER A 99 7.39 12.51 -0.38
N MET A 100 6.38 12.70 0.46
CA MET A 100 4.99 12.72 -0.02
C MET A 100 4.74 13.80 -1.04
N GLU A 101 5.37 14.95 -0.87
CA GLU A 101 5.24 16.05 -1.84
C GLU A 101 5.79 15.67 -3.20
N LYS A 102 6.95 15.04 -3.24
CA LYS A 102 7.59 14.61 -4.46
C LYS A 102 6.77 13.55 -5.19
N LEU A 103 6.20 12.60 -4.43
CA LEU A 103 5.37 11.56 -4.99
C LEU A 103 4.05 12.10 -5.55
N LYS A 104 3.45 13.04 -4.84
CA LYS A 104 2.22 13.71 -5.32
C LYS A 104 2.49 14.50 -6.60
N GLU A 105 3.63 15.13 -6.69
CA GLU A 105 4.03 15.87 -7.88
C GLU A 105 4.24 14.92 -9.07
N GLN A 106 4.92 13.81 -8.86
CA GLN A 106 5.10 12.80 -9.90
C GLN A 106 3.77 12.24 -10.39
N GLN A 107 2.85 11.97 -9.48
CA GLN A 107 1.53 11.46 -9.83
C GLN A 107 0.74 12.50 -10.63
N ARG A 108 0.86 13.76 -10.27
CA ARG A 108 0.21 14.85 -11.01
C ARG A 108 0.73 14.91 -12.45
N MET A 109 2.01 14.74 -12.64
CA MET A 109 2.61 14.72 -13.98
C MET A 109 2.11 13.55 -14.81
N LEU A 110 1.85 12.40 -14.20
CA LEU A 110 1.32 11.24 -14.90
C LEU A 110 -0.14 11.41 -15.33
N LEU A 111 -0.89 12.25 -14.63
CA LEU A 111 -2.29 12.50 -14.93
C LEU A 111 -2.48 13.62 -15.98
N GLU A 112 -1.46 14.38 -16.23
CA GLU A 112 -1.45 15.40 -17.27
C GLU A 112 -1.03 14.82 -18.63
#